data_31de9e4e5cbaf388cdd8b642a07d60d3
#
_entry.id   31de9e4e5cbaf388cdd8b642a07d60d3
#
_cell.length_a   1.000
_cell.length_b   1.000
_cell.length_c   1.000
_cell.angle_alpha   90.00
_cell.angle_beta   90.00
_cell.angle_gamma   90.00
#
_symmetry.space_group_name_H-M   'P 1'
#
loop_
_entity.id
_entity.type
_entity.pdbx_description
1 polymer ?
#
loop_
_entity_poly.entity_id
_entity_poly.type
_entity_poly.pdbx_seq_one_letter_code
_entity_poly.pdbx_strand_id
1 'polypeptide(L)' 'MKVIAQIPKEDCHVTLFSWNGKYIVKIEQGLLEQTYKINAMDITGESDVYNLIENEAFMQSVRTRFDAMNESLQIAMDIF' A
#
# COMPACT_ATOMS: atom_id res chain seq x y z
N MET A 1 -0.37 -17.62 -1.98
CA MET A 1 -0.73 -16.27 -1.52
C MET A 1 -2.23 -16.20 -1.27
N LYS A 2 -2.60 -15.69 -0.11
CA LYS A 2 -4.01 -15.65 0.29
C LYS A 2 -4.43 -14.20 0.49
N VAL A 3 -5.54 -13.80 -0.15
CA VAL A 3 -6.14 -12.50 0.08
C VAL A 3 -6.87 -12.53 1.42
N ILE A 4 -6.50 -11.62 2.33
CA ILE A 4 -7.13 -11.49 3.63
C ILE A 4 -8.31 -10.51 3.55
N ALA A 5 -8.10 -9.39 2.88
CA ALA A 5 -9.11 -8.33 2.81
C ALA A 5 -8.85 -7.41 1.64
N GLN A 6 -9.90 -6.75 1.18
CA GLN A 6 -9.84 -5.66 0.22
C GLN A 6 -10.54 -4.46 0.85
N ILE A 7 -9.83 -3.36 0.96
CA ILE A 7 -10.32 -2.17 1.66
C ILE A 7 -10.28 -0.99 0.69
N PRO A 8 -11.42 -0.62 0.10
CA PRO A 8 -11.47 0.56 -0.74
C PRO A 8 -11.36 1.81 0.11
N LYS A 9 -10.54 2.75 -0.33
CA LYS A 9 -10.44 4.08 0.23
C LYS A 9 -10.95 5.06 -0.81
N GLU A 10 -11.11 6.31 -0.42
CA GLU A 10 -11.66 7.33 -1.31
C GLU A 10 -10.80 7.52 -2.57
N ASP A 11 -9.49 7.48 -2.43
CA ASP A 11 -8.52 7.79 -3.48
C ASP A 11 -7.59 6.62 -3.85
N CYS A 12 -7.77 5.46 -3.23
CA CYS A 12 -6.93 4.31 -3.50
C CYS A 12 -7.63 3.01 -3.09
N HIS A 13 -7.04 1.89 -3.45
CA HIS A 13 -7.54 0.57 -3.08
C HIS A 13 -6.45 -0.21 -2.37
N VAL A 14 -6.76 -0.73 -1.19
CA VAL A 14 -5.81 -1.51 -0.38
C VAL A 14 -6.20 -2.97 -0.42
N THR A 15 -5.24 -3.83 -0.74
CA THR A 15 -5.41 -5.28 -0.67
C THR A 15 -4.40 -5.84 0.30
N LEU A 16 -4.88 -6.67 1.23
CA LEU A 16 -4.04 -7.36 2.19
C LEU A 16 -3.90 -8.82 1.80
N PHE A 17 -2.67 -9.29 1.80
CA PHE A 17 -2.36 -10.70 1.54
C PHE A 17 -1.58 -11.29 2.70
N SER A 18 -1.70 -12.60 2.86
CA SER A 18 -0.82 -13.39 3.74
C SER A 18 -0.08 -14.39 2.85
N TRP A 19 1.24 -14.44 2.98
CA TRP A 19 2.04 -15.37 2.22
C TRP A 19 3.40 -15.60 2.87
N ASN A 20 3.69 -16.87 3.10
CA ASN A 20 5.03 -17.32 3.51
C ASN A 20 5.57 -16.56 4.73
N GLY A 21 4.76 -16.44 5.78
CA GLY A 21 5.16 -15.78 7.02
C GLY A 21 5.21 -14.28 6.94
N LYS A 22 4.60 -13.70 5.92
CA LYS A 22 4.56 -12.24 5.71
C LYS A 22 3.14 -11.77 5.48
N TYR A 23 2.88 -10.53 5.86
CA TYR A 23 1.70 -9.80 5.40
C TYR A 23 2.14 -8.84 4.30
N ILE A 24 1.35 -8.77 3.26
CA ILE A 24 1.64 -7.89 2.13
C ILE A 24 0.52 -6.88 2.01
N VAL A 25 0.89 -5.59 2.08
CA VAL A 25 -0.05 -4.48 1.93
C VAL A 25 0.19 -3.89 0.55
N LYS A 26 -0.78 -4.05 -0.34
CA LYS A 26 -0.71 -3.53 -1.70
C LYS A 26 -1.69 -2.38 -1.83
N ILE A 27 -1.17 -1.19 -2.14
CA ILE A 27 -1.99 0.02 -2.25
C ILE A 27 -1.91 0.49 -3.70
N GLU A 28 -3.06 0.58 -4.35
CA GLU A 28 -3.16 0.95 -5.76
C GLU A 28 -3.89 2.27 -5.92
N GLN A 29 -3.36 3.13 -6.79
CA GLN A 29 -4.00 4.38 -7.18
C GLN A 29 -3.80 4.55 -8.68
N GLY A 30 -4.86 4.34 -9.46
CA GLY A 30 -4.78 4.35 -10.92
C GLY A 30 -3.82 3.28 -11.41
N LEU A 31 -2.80 3.68 -12.14
CA LEU A 31 -1.78 2.76 -12.66
C LEU A 31 -0.56 2.66 -11.77
N LEU A 32 -0.58 3.30 -10.61
CA LEU A 32 0.51 3.28 -9.65
C LEU A 32 0.21 2.34 -8.50
N GLU A 33 1.25 1.81 -7.90
CA GLU A 33 1.09 0.90 -6.78
C GLU A 33 2.25 1.05 -5.80
N GLN A 34 1.95 0.89 -4.52
CA GLN A 34 2.95 0.78 -3.45
C GLN A 34 2.69 -0.55 -2.74
N THR A 35 3.75 -1.33 -2.54
CA THR A 35 3.63 -2.63 -1.88
C THR A 35 4.60 -2.71 -0.72
N TYR A 36 4.08 -3.07 0.45
CA TYR A 36 4.84 -3.20 1.68
C TYR A 36 4.75 -4.64 2.17
N LYS A 37 5.88 -5.22 2.53
CA LYS A 37 5.94 -6.58 3.09
C LYS A 37 6.33 -6.47 4.56
N ILE A 38 5.56 -7.07 5.43
CA ILE A 38 5.75 -7.03 6.88
C ILE A 38 5.94 -8.46 7.36
N ASN A 39 7.05 -8.74 8.02
CA ASN A 39 7.26 -10.06 8.62
C ASN A 39 6.25 -10.26 9.76
N ALA A 40 5.56 -11.39 9.76
CA ALA A 40 4.58 -11.70 10.79
C ALA A 40 5.19 -11.71 12.19
N MET A 41 6.49 -11.98 12.28
CA MET A 41 7.21 -12.00 13.56
C MET A 41 7.43 -10.61 14.15
N ASP A 42 7.31 -9.55 13.35
CA ASP A 42 7.54 -8.17 13.80
C ASP A 42 6.29 -7.52 14.38
N ILE A 43 5.15 -8.21 14.33
CA ILE A 43 3.87 -7.69 14.80
C ILE A 43 3.16 -8.75 15.63
N THR A 44 2.15 -8.33 16.42
CA THR A 44 1.43 -9.26 17.29
C THR A 44 0.34 -10.04 16.56
N GLY A 45 -0.12 -9.53 15.43
CA GLY A 45 -1.16 -10.21 14.68
C GLY A 45 -1.72 -9.37 13.54
N GLU A 46 -2.72 -9.93 12.90
CA GLU A 46 -3.36 -9.34 11.73
C GLU A 46 -3.96 -7.96 12.02
N SER A 47 -4.46 -7.76 13.25
CA SER A 47 -5.04 -6.47 13.65
C SER A 47 -4.05 -5.32 13.53
N ASP A 48 -2.75 -5.57 13.72
CA ASP A 48 -1.72 -4.53 13.57
C ASP A 48 -1.64 -4.04 12.13
N VAL A 49 -1.86 -4.93 11.17
CA VAL A 49 -1.86 -4.56 9.74
C VAL A 49 -3.05 -3.65 9.44
N TYR A 50 -4.22 -3.97 9.98
CA TYR A 50 -5.40 -3.10 9.84
C TYR A 50 -5.17 -1.74 10.49
N ASN A 51 -4.53 -1.71 11.67
CA ASN A 51 -4.20 -0.46 12.34
C ASN A 51 -3.25 0.40 11.51
N LEU A 52 -2.32 -0.22 10.80
CA LEU A 52 -1.42 0.49 9.90
C LEU A 52 -2.21 1.20 8.80
N ILE A 53 -3.15 0.51 8.19
CA ILE A 53 -3.97 1.06 7.10
C ILE A 53 -4.88 2.18 7.59
N GLU A 54 -5.33 2.10 8.84
CA GLU A 54 -6.16 3.14 9.44
C GLU A 54 -5.36 4.29 10.04
N ASN A 55 -4.04 4.20 10.03
CA ASN A 55 -3.17 5.26 10.54
C ASN A 55 -3.12 6.42 9.54
N GLU A 56 -3.63 7.57 9.95
CA GLU A 56 -3.73 8.74 9.07
C GLU A 56 -2.36 9.26 8.63
N ALA A 57 -1.37 9.24 9.52
CA ALA A 57 -0.02 9.71 9.18
C ALA A 57 0.60 8.82 8.10
N PHE A 58 0.42 7.50 8.23
CA PHE A 58 0.92 6.56 7.22
C PHE A 58 0.21 6.76 5.89
N MET A 59 -1.12 6.85 5.89
CA MET A 59 -1.90 7.02 4.67
C MET A 59 -1.62 8.36 4.01
N GLN A 60 -1.39 9.42 4.79
CA GLN A 60 -1.01 10.70 4.22
C GLN A 60 0.35 10.62 3.51
N SER A 61 1.32 9.92 4.10
CA SER A 61 2.62 9.72 3.45
C SER A 61 2.51 8.86 2.20
N VAL A 62 1.59 7.90 2.17
CA VAL A 62 1.30 7.09 0.98
C VAL A 62 0.79 7.98 -0.14
N ARG A 63 -0.15 8.89 0.15
CA ARG A 63 -0.69 9.82 -0.84
C ARG A 63 0.39 10.74 -1.38
N THR A 64 1.24 11.27 -0.51
CA THR A 64 2.35 12.13 -0.90
C THR A 64 3.31 11.40 -1.82
N ARG A 65 3.61 10.12 -1.55
CA ARG A 65 4.46 9.30 -2.42
C ARG A 65 3.82 9.06 -3.77
N PHE A 66 2.51 8.80 -3.83
CA PHE A 66 1.82 8.64 -5.10
C PHE A 66 1.92 9.91 -5.94
N ASP A 67 1.77 11.08 -5.32
CA ASP A 67 1.92 12.35 -6.03
C ASP A 67 3.32 12.48 -6.64
N ALA A 68 4.35 12.14 -5.86
CA ALA A 68 5.73 12.19 -6.33
C ALA A 68 5.99 11.15 -7.43
N MET A 69 5.44 9.96 -7.29
CA MET A 69 5.56 8.91 -8.30
C MET A 69 4.93 9.34 -9.62
N ASN A 70 3.74 9.94 -9.55
CA ASN A 70 3.03 10.40 -10.72
C ASN A 70 3.80 11.53 -11.40
N GLU A 71 4.32 12.47 -10.64
CA GLU A 71 5.15 13.57 -11.17
C GLU A 71 6.39 13.03 -11.89
N SER A 72 7.10 12.12 -11.24
CA SER A 72 8.29 11.50 -11.83
C SER A 72 7.99 10.79 -13.14
N LEU A 73 6.88 10.05 -13.17
CA LEU A 73 6.48 9.33 -14.36
C LEU A 73 6.09 10.28 -15.49
N GLN A 74 5.36 11.35 -15.18
CA GLN A 74 4.96 12.33 -16.18
C GLN A 74 6.17 13.04 -16.79
N ILE A 75 7.14 13.41 -15.96
CA ILE A 75 8.39 14.03 -16.44
C ILE A 75 9.12 13.08 -17.37
N ALA A 76 9.21 11.80 -17.02
CA ALA A 76 9.87 10.80 -17.85
C ALA A 76 9.13 10.57 -19.16
N MET A 77 7.79 10.54 -19.10
CA MET A 77 6.95 10.31 -20.29
C MET A 77 7.01 11.47 -21.28
N ASP A 78 7.29 12.68 -20.83
CA ASP A 78 7.41 13.85 -21.70
C ASP A 78 8.63 13.76 -22.63
N ILE A 79 9.54 12.81 -22.40
CA ILE A 79 10.71 12.59 -23.24
C ILE A 79 10.36 11.76 -24.49
N PHE A 80 9.29 11.00 -24.42
CA PHE A 80 8.87 10.12 -25.51
C PHE A 80 8.00 10.85 -26.58
#